data_26ce6dcc5450a97a228b716f9359845d
#
_entry.id   26ce6dcc5450a97a228b716f9359845d
#
_cell.length_a   1.000
_cell.length_b   1.000
_cell.length_c   1.000
_cell.angle_alpha   90.00
_cell.angle_beta   90.00
_cell.angle_gamma   90.00
#
_symmetry.space_group_name_H-M   'P 1'
#
loop_
_entity.id
_entity.type
_entity.pdbx_description
1 polymer ?
#
loop_
_entity_poly.entity_id
_entity_poly.type
_entity_poly.pdbx_seq_one_letter_code
_entity_poly.pdbx_strand_id
1 'polypeptide(L)'
;MVSTIIDKFKHMKTKTIIVLLLSLVALSACKQNNWLDWKTQNELWLANNAKNPKVQTTHTGLQYKCIEKGLDNLPRVDDIKMVTINYSGKLINGHEFDANEEYSDYVSVFVPGFTEGLKLMKEFGVYEFYIPYNLGYGATEKGTEGTKSHIPPYSTLIFRVELLDVY
;
A
#
# COMPACT_ATOMS: atom_id res chain seq x y z
N MET A 1 -18.91 -16.87 59.62
CA MET A 1 -19.69 -17.06 58.41
C MET A 1 -19.64 -15.84 57.45
N VAL A 2 -19.56 -14.61 57.93
CA VAL A 2 -19.48 -13.38 57.09
C VAL A 2 -18.11 -13.22 56.43
N SER A 3 -17.00 -13.56 57.11
CA SER A 3 -15.63 -13.48 56.59
C SER A 3 -15.41 -14.32 55.35
N THR A 4 -15.96 -15.52 55.28
CA THR A 4 -15.80 -16.46 54.14
C THR A 4 -16.48 -15.98 52.87
N ILE A 5 -17.56 -15.18 52.99
CA ILE A 5 -18.28 -14.61 51.86
C ILE A 5 -17.51 -13.43 51.25
N ILE A 6 -16.89 -12.60 52.10
CA ILE A 6 -16.11 -11.43 51.64
C ILE A 6 -14.85 -11.87 50.89
N ASP A 7 -14.18 -12.93 51.34
CA ASP A 7 -13.01 -13.49 50.66
C ASP A 7 -13.37 -14.10 49.30
N LYS A 8 -14.53 -14.75 49.21
CA LYS A 8 -15.05 -15.30 47.93
C LYS A 8 -15.37 -14.22 46.90
N PHE A 9 -15.93 -13.08 47.36
CA PHE A 9 -16.18 -11.92 46.49
C PHE A 9 -14.91 -11.21 46.04
N LYS A 10 -13.91 -11.10 46.92
CA LYS A 10 -12.60 -10.51 46.60
C LYS A 10 -11.86 -11.36 45.56
N HIS A 11 -11.90 -12.68 45.70
CA HIS A 11 -11.29 -13.62 44.74
C HIS A 11 -12.03 -13.65 43.39
N MET A 12 -13.36 -13.47 43.39
CA MET A 12 -14.19 -13.44 42.18
C MET A 12 -13.93 -12.19 41.35
N LYS A 13 -13.77 -11.01 41.98
CA LYS A 13 -13.41 -9.75 41.30
C LYS A 13 -12.02 -9.81 40.65
N THR A 14 -11.05 -10.42 41.35
CA THR A 14 -9.68 -10.58 40.84
C THR A 14 -9.64 -11.52 39.61
N LYS A 15 -10.36 -12.64 39.66
CA LYS A 15 -10.45 -13.58 38.55
C LYS A 15 -11.15 -12.95 37.33
N THR A 16 -12.21 -12.16 37.54
CA THR A 16 -12.94 -11.45 36.47
C THR A 16 -12.08 -10.37 35.84
N ILE A 17 -11.29 -9.62 36.61
CA ILE A 17 -10.36 -8.60 36.11
C ILE A 17 -9.24 -9.25 35.29
N ILE A 18 -8.70 -10.38 35.72
CA ILE A 18 -7.65 -11.12 35.01
C ILE A 18 -8.18 -11.65 33.67
N VAL A 19 -9.40 -12.18 33.65
CA VAL A 19 -10.04 -12.64 32.39
C VAL A 19 -10.30 -11.49 31.43
N LEU A 20 -10.74 -10.32 31.93
CA LEU A 20 -10.93 -9.11 31.11
C LEU A 20 -9.59 -8.58 30.57
N LEU A 21 -8.53 -8.56 31.35
CA LEU A 21 -7.19 -8.16 30.90
C LEU A 21 -6.62 -9.13 29.86
N LEU A 22 -6.80 -10.44 30.03
CA LEU A 22 -6.40 -11.45 29.04
C LEU A 22 -7.18 -11.34 27.74
N SER A 23 -8.47 -10.99 27.77
CA SER A 23 -9.28 -10.78 26.57
C SER A 23 -8.87 -9.52 25.78
N LEU A 24 -8.48 -8.43 26.46
CA LEU A 24 -7.97 -7.21 25.84
C LEU A 24 -6.62 -7.44 25.12
N VAL A 25 -5.73 -8.22 25.73
CA VAL A 25 -4.43 -8.59 25.12
C VAL A 25 -4.62 -9.49 23.91
N ALA A 26 -5.58 -10.41 23.93
CA ALA A 26 -5.89 -11.30 22.82
C ALA A 26 -6.45 -10.52 21.60
N LEU A 27 -7.26 -9.48 21.82
CA LEU A 27 -7.79 -8.63 20.73
C LEU A 27 -6.69 -7.78 20.08
N SER A 28 -5.71 -7.28 20.84
CA SER A 28 -4.57 -6.55 20.30
C SER A 28 -3.63 -7.47 19.50
N ALA A 29 -3.41 -8.70 19.97
CA ALA A 29 -2.59 -9.69 19.26
C ALA A 29 -3.23 -10.13 17.93
N CYS A 30 -4.56 -10.26 17.84
CA CYS A 30 -5.25 -10.57 16.60
C CYS A 30 -5.07 -9.47 15.52
N LYS A 31 -5.08 -8.19 15.92
CA LYS A 31 -4.88 -7.09 14.95
C LYS A 31 -3.44 -7.05 14.43
N GLN A 32 -2.46 -7.32 15.29
CA GLN A 32 -1.04 -7.37 14.91
C GLN A 32 -0.70 -8.56 14.02
N ASN A 33 -1.31 -9.72 14.25
CA ASN A 33 -1.18 -10.89 13.39
C ASN A 33 -1.79 -10.66 12.00
N ASN A 34 -2.87 -9.90 11.89
CA ASN A 34 -3.52 -9.61 10.61
C ASN A 34 -2.62 -8.78 9.67
N TRP A 35 -1.88 -7.80 10.20
CA TRP A 35 -0.96 -7.00 9.39
C TRP A 35 0.31 -7.77 8.99
N LEU A 36 0.77 -8.72 9.80
CA LEU A 36 1.90 -9.57 9.46
C LEU A 36 1.53 -10.53 8.32
N ASP A 37 0.34 -11.13 8.37
CA ASP A 37 -0.19 -11.98 7.31
C ASP A 37 -0.38 -11.17 6.01
N TRP A 38 -0.93 -9.96 6.10
CA TRP A 38 -1.08 -9.07 4.95
C TRP A 38 0.26 -8.69 4.33
N LYS A 39 1.24 -8.32 5.15
CA LYS A 39 2.62 -8.06 4.70
C LYS A 39 3.19 -9.24 3.94
N THR A 40 3.10 -10.44 4.52
CA THR A 40 3.60 -11.67 3.89
C THR A 40 2.91 -11.94 2.55
N GLN A 41 1.58 -11.75 2.46
CA GLN A 41 0.84 -11.89 1.20
C GLN A 41 1.33 -10.89 0.14
N ASN A 42 1.59 -9.64 0.50
CA ASN A 42 2.12 -8.62 -0.42
C ASN A 42 3.53 -8.96 -0.92
N GLU A 43 4.41 -9.41 -0.04
CA GLU A 43 5.77 -9.83 -0.41
C GLU A 43 5.75 -11.06 -1.33
N LEU A 44 4.92 -12.06 -1.04
CA LEU A 44 4.74 -13.25 -1.89
C LEU A 44 4.11 -12.88 -3.24
N TRP A 45 3.15 -11.94 -3.25
CA TRP A 45 2.54 -11.46 -4.49
C TRP A 45 3.59 -10.81 -5.40
N LEU A 46 4.44 -9.92 -4.87
CA LEU A 46 5.54 -9.30 -5.62
C LEU A 46 6.56 -10.33 -6.11
N ALA A 47 6.96 -11.27 -5.26
CA ALA A 47 7.88 -12.35 -5.65
C ALA A 47 7.32 -13.22 -6.78
N ASN A 48 5.99 -13.41 -6.82
CA ASN A 48 5.33 -14.13 -7.89
C ASN A 48 5.18 -13.29 -9.16
N ASN A 49 4.84 -12.00 -9.01
CA ASN A 49 4.72 -11.05 -10.12
C ASN A 49 6.04 -10.90 -10.90
N ALA A 50 7.18 -10.89 -10.20
CA ALA A 50 8.51 -10.84 -10.81
C ALA A 50 8.84 -12.03 -11.74
N LYS A 51 8.12 -13.15 -11.63
CA LYS A 51 8.28 -14.31 -12.54
C LYS A 51 7.63 -14.09 -13.90
N ASN A 52 6.79 -13.08 -14.04
CA ASN A 52 6.19 -12.75 -15.33
C ASN A 52 7.25 -12.13 -16.25
N PRO A 53 7.52 -12.70 -17.44
CA PRO A 53 8.57 -12.21 -18.34
C PRO A 53 8.30 -10.80 -18.89
N LYS A 54 7.09 -10.28 -18.76
CA LYS A 54 6.73 -8.90 -19.16
C LYS A 54 6.96 -7.87 -18.04
N VAL A 55 7.28 -8.33 -16.83
CA VAL A 55 7.55 -7.47 -15.67
C VAL A 55 9.05 -7.28 -15.54
N GLN A 56 9.47 -6.05 -15.37
CA GLN A 56 10.84 -5.67 -15.08
C GLN A 56 10.95 -5.22 -13.63
N THR A 57 12.12 -5.39 -13.01
CA THR A 57 12.38 -4.96 -11.64
C THR A 57 13.59 -4.03 -11.63
N THR A 58 13.46 -2.87 -11.02
CA THR A 58 14.57 -1.93 -10.84
C THR A 58 15.47 -2.32 -9.66
N HIS A 59 16.59 -1.64 -9.50
CA HIS A 59 17.52 -1.87 -8.39
C HIS A 59 16.94 -1.51 -7.01
N THR A 60 15.91 -0.64 -6.95
CA THR A 60 15.19 -0.27 -5.72
C THR A 60 14.13 -1.29 -5.32
N GLY A 61 13.75 -2.17 -6.24
CA GLY A 61 12.68 -3.16 -6.08
C GLY A 61 11.34 -2.73 -6.65
N LEU A 62 11.22 -1.56 -7.29
CA LEU A 62 10.05 -1.23 -8.08
C LEU A 62 9.89 -2.25 -9.21
N GLN A 63 8.71 -2.83 -9.33
CA GLN A 63 8.36 -3.64 -10.49
C GLN A 63 7.47 -2.85 -11.43
N TYR A 64 7.65 -3.03 -12.74
CA TYR A 64 6.84 -2.35 -13.73
C TYR A 64 6.67 -3.17 -15.01
N LYS A 65 5.62 -2.85 -15.73
CA LYS A 65 5.31 -3.42 -17.05
C LYS A 65 4.95 -2.29 -17.99
N CYS A 66 5.70 -2.18 -19.08
CA CYS A 66 5.36 -1.30 -20.19
C CYS A 66 4.21 -1.93 -21.01
N ILE A 67 3.08 -1.25 -21.10
CA ILE A 67 1.93 -1.61 -21.92
C ILE A 67 2.08 -0.93 -23.28
N GLU A 68 2.29 0.40 -23.25
CA GLU A 68 2.54 1.24 -24.42
C GLU A 68 3.75 2.12 -24.13
N LYS A 69 4.70 2.19 -25.07
CA LYS A 69 6.02 2.81 -24.81
C LYS A 69 5.97 4.34 -24.78
N GLY A 70 5.03 4.96 -25.45
CA GLY A 70 5.01 6.40 -25.69
C GLY A 70 6.01 6.87 -26.76
N LEU A 71 6.20 8.18 -26.91
CA LEU A 71 6.96 8.80 -27.98
C LEU A 71 8.41 9.13 -27.57
N ASP A 72 9.38 8.78 -28.42
CA ASP A 72 10.80 8.90 -28.12
C ASP A 72 11.37 10.34 -28.18
N ASN A 73 10.71 11.26 -28.89
CA ASN A 73 11.24 12.59 -29.18
C ASN A 73 10.68 13.71 -28.28
N LEU A 74 10.03 13.36 -27.19
CA LEU A 74 9.41 14.28 -26.26
C LEU A 74 10.21 14.41 -24.94
N PRO A 75 9.98 15.45 -24.11
CA PRO A 75 10.67 15.65 -22.87
C PRO A 75 10.66 14.41 -21.97
N ARG A 76 11.77 14.23 -21.23
CA ARG A 76 11.84 13.18 -20.21
C ARG A 76 11.28 13.70 -18.89
N VAL A 77 10.65 12.80 -18.16
CA VAL A 77 10.21 13.06 -16.79
C VAL A 77 11.42 13.14 -15.87
N ASP A 78 11.51 14.17 -15.03
CA ASP A 78 12.44 14.31 -13.92
C ASP A 78 11.72 14.86 -12.66
N ASP A 79 12.44 15.02 -11.56
CA ASP A 79 11.86 15.38 -10.26
C ASP A 79 11.26 16.79 -10.20
N ILE A 80 11.70 17.70 -11.06
CA ILE A 80 11.25 19.10 -11.08
C ILE A 80 10.12 19.36 -12.06
N LYS A 81 9.77 18.37 -12.86
CA LYS A 81 8.71 18.46 -13.86
C LYS A 81 7.33 18.32 -13.24
N MET A 82 6.36 18.98 -13.86
CA MET A 82 4.96 18.72 -13.68
C MET A 82 4.48 17.75 -14.75
N VAL A 83 3.60 16.84 -14.42
CA VAL A 83 3.02 15.86 -15.35
C VAL A 83 1.52 15.91 -15.29
N THR A 84 0.87 15.59 -16.42
CA THR A 84 -0.56 15.28 -16.47
C THR A 84 -0.72 13.80 -16.76
N ILE A 85 -1.47 13.11 -15.94
CA ILE A 85 -1.64 11.66 -16.00
C ILE A 85 -3.10 11.23 -15.81
N ASN A 86 -3.47 10.13 -16.46
CA ASN A 86 -4.60 9.31 -16.04
C ASN A 86 -4.06 8.17 -15.17
N TYR A 87 -4.69 7.88 -14.04
CA TYR A 87 -4.27 6.74 -13.24
C TYR A 87 -5.41 6.06 -12.50
N SER A 88 -5.20 4.80 -12.19
CA SER A 88 -5.97 4.05 -11.21
C SER A 88 -5.05 3.26 -10.30
N GLY A 89 -5.32 3.26 -9.00
CA GLY A 89 -4.55 2.60 -7.95
C GLY A 89 -5.37 1.54 -7.23
N LYS A 90 -4.84 0.32 -7.13
CA LYS A 90 -5.49 -0.80 -6.44
C LYS A 90 -4.51 -1.60 -5.58
N LEU A 91 -5.04 -2.31 -4.61
CA LEU A 91 -4.32 -3.26 -3.78
C LEU A 91 -4.27 -4.66 -4.43
N ILE A 92 -3.45 -5.56 -3.88
CA ILE A 92 -3.31 -6.95 -4.38
C ILE A 92 -4.61 -7.76 -4.34
N ASN A 93 -5.58 -7.39 -3.48
CA ASN A 93 -6.91 -7.99 -3.38
C ASN A 93 -7.92 -7.40 -4.38
N GLY A 94 -7.49 -6.45 -5.23
CA GLY A 94 -8.32 -5.78 -6.23
C GLY A 94 -9.08 -4.56 -5.71
N HIS A 95 -8.98 -4.20 -4.41
CA HIS A 95 -9.60 -2.99 -3.88
C HIS A 95 -8.98 -1.74 -4.54
N GLU A 96 -9.79 -0.98 -5.28
CA GLU A 96 -9.41 0.29 -5.87
C GLU A 96 -9.50 1.38 -4.79
N PHE A 97 -8.35 1.98 -4.47
CA PHE A 97 -8.28 3.00 -3.42
C PHE A 97 -8.27 4.43 -3.97
N ASP A 98 -7.85 4.61 -5.23
CA ASP A 98 -7.77 5.92 -5.88
C ASP A 98 -7.83 5.78 -7.40
N ALA A 99 -8.39 6.79 -8.08
CA ALA A 99 -8.36 6.92 -9.54
C ALA A 99 -8.64 8.37 -9.91
N ASN A 100 -7.97 8.88 -10.95
CA ASN A 100 -8.21 10.21 -11.48
C ASN A 100 -7.88 10.27 -12.97
N GLU A 101 -8.54 11.16 -13.68
CA GLU A 101 -8.29 11.49 -15.08
C GLU A 101 -7.76 12.93 -15.16
N GLU A 102 -6.80 13.17 -16.08
CA GLU A 102 -6.18 14.48 -16.32
C GLU A 102 -5.61 15.14 -15.04
N TYR A 103 -5.13 14.31 -14.10
CA TYR A 103 -4.54 14.79 -12.86
C TYR A 103 -3.16 15.38 -13.11
N SER A 104 -2.95 16.65 -12.71
CA SER A 104 -1.69 17.37 -12.91
C SER A 104 -1.03 17.68 -11.60
N ASP A 105 0.23 17.30 -11.41
CA ASP A 105 1.04 17.66 -10.25
C ASP A 105 2.54 17.50 -10.54
N TYR A 106 3.37 18.00 -9.61
CA TYR A 106 4.81 17.78 -9.68
C TYR A 106 5.18 16.33 -9.38
N VAL A 107 6.16 15.81 -10.14
CA VAL A 107 6.65 14.43 -9.98
C VAL A 107 7.13 14.15 -8.56
N SER A 108 7.69 15.16 -7.89
CA SER A 108 8.23 15.05 -6.52
C SER A 108 7.18 14.88 -5.41
N VAL A 109 5.88 15.09 -5.68
CA VAL A 109 4.83 14.93 -4.63
C VAL A 109 4.37 13.49 -4.45
N PHE A 110 4.64 12.62 -5.43
CA PHE A 110 4.22 11.22 -5.37
C PHE A 110 5.11 10.38 -4.44
N VAL A 111 4.63 9.21 -4.06
CA VAL A 111 5.45 8.25 -3.31
C VAL A 111 6.67 7.82 -4.13
N PRO A 112 7.81 7.47 -3.50
CA PRO A 112 9.08 7.22 -4.19
C PRO A 112 8.98 6.27 -5.38
N GLY A 113 8.25 5.15 -5.23
CA GLY A 113 8.09 4.19 -6.31
C GLY A 113 7.25 4.70 -7.49
N PHE A 114 6.28 5.58 -7.25
CA PHE A 114 5.50 6.21 -8.32
C PHE A 114 6.35 7.23 -9.08
N THR A 115 7.10 8.09 -8.35
CA THR A 115 8.08 9.02 -8.90
C THR A 115 9.12 8.30 -9.76
N GLU A 116 9.67 7.20 -9.27
CA GLU A 116 10.64 6.38 -10.03
C GLU A 116 9.99 5.81 -11.30
N GLY A 117 8.76 5.30 -11.18
CA GLY A 117 8.00 4.76 -12.32
C GLY A 117 7.73 5.79 -13.40
N LEU A 118 7.33 7.01 -13.03
CA LEU A 118 7.11 8.11 -13.98
C LEU A 118 8.38 8.44 -14.79
N LYS A 119 9.56 8.41 -14.16
CA LYS A 119 10.85 8.67 -14.84
C LYS A 119 11.23 7.60 -15.88
N LEU A 120 10.59 6.44 -15.84
CA LEU A 120 10.75 5.40 -16.86
C LEU A 120 9.83 5.61 -18.06
N MET A 121 8.81 6.47 -17.90
CA MET A 121 7.79 6.72 -18.93
C MET A 121 8.21 7.79 -19.92
N LYS A 122 7.52 7.77 -21.05
CA LYS A 122 7.49 8.83 -22.06
C LYS A 122 6.06 9.26 -22.27
N GLU A 123 5.84 10.48 -22.74
CA GLU A 123 4.50 10.97 -23.06
C GLU A 123 3.76 10.00 -23.96
N PHE A 124 2.47 9.85 -23.72
CA PHE A 124 1.56 8.88 -24.33
C PHE A 124 1.89 7.42 -24.03
N GLY A 125 2.80 7.18 -23.08
CA GLY A 125 3.10 5.85 -22.58
C GLY A 125 2.05 5.39 -21.56
N VAL A 126 1.80 4.07 -21.54
CA VAL A 126 0.94 3.41 -20.56
C VAL A 126 1.74 2.33 -19.84
N TYR A 127 1.80 2.43 -18.51
CA TYR A 127 2.57 1.51 -17.69
C TYR A 127 1.72 0.97 -16.54
N GLU A 128 2.09 -0.20 -16.04
CA GLU A 128 1.66 -0.71 -14.74
C GLU A 128 2.86 -0.68 -13.80
N PHE A 129 2.70 -0.04 -12.63
CA PHE A 129 3.67 -0.03 -11.54
C PHE A 129 3.18 -0.92 -10.41
N TYR A 130 4.09 -1.71 -9.85
CA TYR A 130 3.85 -2.57 -8.70
C TYR A 130 4.84 -2.14 -7.63
N ILE A 131 4.40 -1.24 -6.77
CA ILE A 131 5.21 -0.49 -5.82
C ILE A 131 5.24 -1.24 -4.49
N PRO A 132 6.37 -1.80 -4.06
CA PRO A 132 6.48 -2.43 -2.76
C PRO A 132 6.26 -1.40 -1.65
N TYR A 133 5.79 -1.82 -0.50
CA TYR A 133 5.40 -0.92 0.59
C TYR A 133 6.51 0.06 1.01
N ASN A 134 7.77 -0.35 0.99
CA ASN A 134 8.93 0.50 1.33
C ASN A 134 9.17 1.66 0.33
N LEU A 135 8.65 1.57 -0.89
CA LEU A 135 8.62 2.64 -1.89
C LEU A 135 7.25 3.32 -1.97
N GLY A 136 6.28 2.90 -1.16
CA GLY A 136 4.94 3.45 -1.01
C GLY A 136 4.73 4.11 0.35
N TYR A 137 3.71 3.66 1.09
CA TYR A 137 3.33 4.22 2.40
C TYR A 137 3.95 3.49 3.61
N GLY A 138 4.80 2.50 3.38
CA GLY A 138 5.52 1.79 4.44
C GLY A 138 4.60 1.01 5.38
N ALA A 139 4.89 1.13 6.68
CA ALA A 139 4.09 0.56 7.77
C ALA A 139 2.94 1.47 8.22
N THR A 140 2.64 2.53 7.46
CA THR A 140 1.61 3.52 7.81
C THR A 140 0.30 3.20 7.07
N GLU A 141 -0.77 3.10 7.83
CA GLU A 141 -2.14 3.03 7.31
C GLU A 141 -2.54 4.37 6.69
N LYS A 142 -3.25 4.35 5.56
CA LYS A 142 -3.82 5.54 4.91
C LYS A 142 -5.33 5.41 4.77
N GLY A 143 -6.01 6.55 4.86
CA GLY A 143 -7.48 6.57 4.86
C GLY A 143 -8.07 5.96 6.14
N THR A 144 -9.36 5.66 6.10
CA THR A 144 -10.10 5.06 7.21
C THR A 144 -10.59 3.67 6.80
N GLU A 145 -10.41 2.70 7.68
CA GLU A 145 -10.89 1.32 7.45
C GLU A 145 -12.38 1.32 7.05
N GLY A 146 -12.68 0.58 5.99
CA GLY A 146 -14.03 0.50 5.41
C GLY A 146 -14.37 1.59 4.38
N THR A 147 -13.47 2.55 4.12
CA THR A 147 -13.65 3.54 3.05
C THR A 147 -12.94 3.12 1.76
N LYS A 148 -13.32 3.73 0.62
CA LYS A 148 -12.65 3.49 -0.67
C LYS A 148 -11.15 3.80 -0.60
N SER A 149 -10.77 4.89 0.06
CA SER A 149 -9.37 5.36 0.14
C SER A 149 -8.50 4.62 1.17
N HIS A 150 -9.01 3.54 1.80
CA HIS A 150 -8.29 2.80 2.80
C HIS A 150 -7.15 1.96 2.20
N ILE A 151 -5.94 2.18 2.69
CA ILE A 151 -4.74 1.41 2.35
C ILE A 151 -4.13 0.87 3.64
N PRO A 152 -4.18 -0.45 3.88
CA PRO A 152 -3.54 -1.08 5.03
C PRO A 152 -2.03 -0.86 5.08
N PRO A 153 -1.40 -0.91 6.27
CA PRO A 153 0.07 -0.96 6.38
C PRO A 153 0.67 -2.09 5.53
N TYR A 154 1.89 -1.88 5.04
CA TYR A 154 2.64 -2.87 4.25
C TYR A 154 1.99 -3.27 2.92
N SER A 155 1.10 -2.43 2.37
CA SER A 155 0.44 -2.70 1.09
C SER A 155 1.37 -2.44 -0.09
N THR A 156 1.39 -3.38 -1.02
CA THR A 156 1.85 -3.16 -2.38
C THR A 156 0.81 -2.35 -3.12
N LEU A 157 1.23 -1.28 -3.79
CA LEU A 157 0.36 -0.44 -4.58
C LEU A 157 0.50 -0.83 -6.06
N ILE A 158 -0.61 -1.10 -6.71
CA ILE A 158 -0.66 -1.44 -8.13
C ILE A 158 -1.31 -0.27 -8.86
N PHE A 159 -0.52 0.46 -9.63
CA PHE A 159 -1.01 1.57 -10.43
C PHE A 159 -0.98 1.25 -11.91
N ARG A 160 -2.06 1.56 -12.62
CA ARG A 160 -2.05 1.74 -14.07
C ARG A 160 -1.97 3.24 -14.33
N VAL A 161 -0.99 3.65 -15.12
CA VAL A 161 -0.70 5.07 -15.39
C VAL A 161 -0.57 5.27 -16.90
N GLU A 162 -1.24 6.29 -17.39
CA GLU A 162 -1.05 6.86 -18.73
C GLU A 162 -0.47 8.27 -18.57
N LEU A 163 0.67 8.54 -19.15
CA LEU A 163 1.32 9.85 -19.13
C LEU A 163 0.85 10.68 -20.32
N LEU A 164 0.13 11.76 -20.06
CA LEU A 164 -0.47 12.60 -21.11
C LEU A 164 0.44 13.75 -21.53
N ASP A 165 1.14 14.39 -20.55
CA ASP A 165 1.94 15.57 -20.82
C ASP A 165 3.05 15.76 -19.77
N VAL A 166 4.16 16.45 -20.13
CA VAL A 166 5.32 16.76 -19.26
C VAL A 166 5.72 18.22 -19.47
N TYR A 167 5.68 19.01 -18.37
CA TYR A 167 5.98 20.47 -18.39
C TYR A 167 7.35 20.80 -17.81
#